data_6bfdbc57df27ba5b24f0c1dab76c76fe
#
_entry.id   6bfdbc57df27ba5b24f0c1dab76c76fe
#
_cell.length_a   1.000
_cell.length_b   1.000
_cell.length_c   1.000
_cell.angle_alpha   90.00
_cell.angle_beta   90.00
_cell.angle_gamma   90.00
#
_symmetry.space_group_name_H-M   'P 1'
#
loop_
_entity.id
_entity.type
_entity.pdbx_description
1 polymer ?
#
loop_
_entity_poly.entity_id
_entity_poly.type
_entity_poly.pdbx_seq_one_letter_code
_entity_poly.pdbx_strand_id
1 'polypeptide(L)'
;MKKMTALLLAAAASLSAAPMAAKAQASQDQETDVLLIGGGIMSATLGTYLQELQPDWSMTMVERLDGVAQESSNGWNNAGTGHSALMELNYTPQKKDGSISIEKAVEINEAFQISRQFWSHQVNSGVMHDPHSFINTVPHMSFVWGDDNVNFLRGRYAALQQSSLFRGMKYSEDHAQIKAWAPLVMEGRDPNQKVAATRTEIGTDVNYG
;
A
#
# COMPACT_ATOMS: atom_id res chain seq x y z
N MET A 1 44.32 60.82 47.99
CA MET A 1 43.92 60.10 46.78
C MET A 1 44.59 58.74 46.87
N LYS A 2 43.81 57.69 47.26
CA LYS A 2 44.33 56.34 47.51
C LYS A 2 43.90 55.44 46.30
N LYS A 3 44.88 54.84 45.65
CA LYS A 3 44.73 53.85 44.64
C LYS A 3 44.48 52.52 45.35
N MET A 4 43.28 51.88 45.03
CA MET A 4 43.01 50.52 45.43
C MET A 4 43.28 49.59 44.24
N THR A 5 44.23 48.69 44.43
CA THR A 5 44.60 47.65 43.48
C THR A 5 43.75 46.43 43.79
N ALA A 6 42.89 46.00 42.82
CA ALA A 6 42.08 44.77 42.93
C ALA A 6 42.91 43.60 42.46
N LEU A 7 43.06 42.59 43.27
CA LEU A 7 43.73 41.32 43.00
C LEU A 7 42.69 40.36 42.44
N LEU A 8 42.82 39.95 41.17
CA LEU A 8 41.97 38.88 40.57
C LEU A 8 42.63 37.54 40.89
N LEU A 9 41.93 36.72 41.69
CA LEU A 9 42.27 35.33 41.88
C LEU A 9 41.52 34.51 40.77
N ALA A 10 42.26 33.93 39.82
CA ALA A 10 41.76 32.99 38.85
C ALA A 10 41.79 31.59 39.49
N ALA A 11 40.61 31.04 39.81
CA ALA A 11 40.45 29.66 40.20
C ALA A 11 40.29 28.78 38.94
N ALA A 12 41.29 28.00 38.57
CA ALA A 12 41.26 27.02 37.56
C ALA A 12 40.53 25.77 38.10
N ALA A 13 39.26 25.58 37.69
CA ALA A 13 38.52 24.34 37.92
C ALA A 13 38.91 23.32 36.86
N SER A 14 39.73 22.34 37.21
CA SER A 14 40.00 21.16 36.38
C SER A 14 38.78 20.23 36.41
N LEU A 15 37.99 20.26 35.32
CA LEU A 15 36.99 19.19 35.06
C LEU A 15 37.74 17.92 34.66
N SER A 16 37.83 16.97 35.57
CA SER A 16 38.20 15.59 35.26
C SER A 16 36.97 14.91 34.62
N ALA A 17 36.98 14.79 33.30
CA ALA A 17 36.02 13.94 32.58
C ALA A 17 36.36 12.47 32.88
N ALA A 18 35.65 11.85 33.81
CA ALA A 18 35.69 10.42 33.98
C ALA A 18 35.03 9.78 32.73
N PRO A 19 35.67 8.79 32.11
CA PRO A 19 35.00 8.06 31.03
C PRO A 19 33.77 7.34 31.60
N MET A 20 32.58 7.76 31.22
CA MET A 20 31.38 6.94 31.41
C MET A 20 31.57 5.69 30.55
N ALA A 21 32.01 4.61 31.14
CA ALA A 21 31.91 3.30 30.57
C ALA A 21 30.40 3.03 30.39
N ALA A 22 29.94 3.10 29.15
CA ALA A 22 28.62 2.56 28.79
C ALA A 22 28.64 1.09 29.20
N LYS A 23 27.99 0.76 30.31
CA LYS A 23 27.66 -0.62 30.61
C LYS A 23 26.84 -1.14 29.42
N ALA A 24 27.45 -1.98 28.61
CA ALA A 24 26.70 -2.82 27.70
C ALA A 24 25.72 -3.58 28.60
N GLN A 25 24.45 -3.20 28.51
CA GLN A 25 23.37 -3.91 29.15
C GLN A 25 23.34 -5.26 28.43
N ALA A 26 23.71 -6.33 29.15
CA ALA A 26 23.59 -7.66 28.61
C ALA A 26 22.15 -7.80 28.08
N SER A 27 22.00 -8.03 26.78
CA SER A 27 20.73 -8.37 26.20
C SER A 27 20.25 -9.61 26.95
N GLN A 28 19.20 -9.48 27.73
CA GLN A 28 18.49 -10.66 28.19
C GLN A 28 17.95 -11.28 26.91
N ASP A 29 18.36 -12.52 26.61
CA ASP A 29 17.78 -13.30 25.55
C ASP A 29 16.29 -13.38 25.83
N GLN A 30 15.50 -12.67 25.05
CA GLN A 30 14.05 -12.67 25.17
C GLN A 30 13.55 -13.81 24.32
N GLU A 31 13.09 -14.88 24.96
CA GLU A 31 12.45 -15.99 24.28
C GLU A 31 11.06 -15.59 23.81
N THR A 32 10.73 -15.88 22.56
CA THR A 32 9.44 -15.59 21.95
C THR A 32 9.08 -16.72 20.99
N ASP A 33 7.81 -17.13 20.95
CA ASP A 33 7.33 -18.16 20.04
C ASP A 33 7.38 -17.69 18.59
N VAL A 34 7.13 -16.40 18.35
CA VAL A 34 7.16 -15.78 17.01
C VAL A 34 7.90 -14.46 17.03
N LEU A 35 8.88 -14.33 16.15
CA LEU A 35 9.57 -13.08 15.89
C LEU A 35 9.14 -12.51 14.51
N LEU A 36 8.47 -11.37 14.50
CA LEU A 36 8.09 -10.63 13.31
C LEU A 36 9.14 -9.54 13.03
N ILE A 37 9.77 -9.60 11.87
CA ILE A 37 10.82 -8.64 11.47
C ILE A 37 10.24 -7.63 10.46
N GLY A 38 10.20 -6.36 10.87
CA GLY A 38 9.57 -5.25 10.15
C GLY A 38 8.12 -5.02 10.59
N GLY A 39 7.76 -3.75 10.80
CA GLY A 39 6.45 -3.31 11.26
C GLY A 39 5.53 -2.84 10.14
N GLY A 40 5.56 -3.49 8.97
CA GLY A 40 4.66 -3.21 7.84
C GLY A 40 3.40 -4.08 7.85
N ILE A 41 2.52 -3.85 6.85
CA ILE A 41 1.23 -4.55 6.73
C ILE A 41 1.35 -6.08 6.73
N MET A 42 2.43 -6.64 6.18
CA MET A 42 2.62 -8.08 6.13
C MET A 42 2.79 -8.68 7.53
N SER A 43 3.67 -8.08 8.35
CA SER A 43 3.87 -8.52 9.74
C SER A 43 2.65 -8.28 10.60
N ALA A 44 1.99 -7.13 10.44
CA ALA A 44 0.76 -6.81 11.16
C ALA A 44 -0.36 -7.83 10.84
N THR A 45 -0.59 -8.13 9.57
CA THR A 45 -1.58 -9.13 9.13
C THR A 45 -1.23 -10.52 9.66
N LEU A 46 0.02 -10.97 9.50
CA LEU A 46 0.45 -12.29 9.97
C LEU A 46 0.37 -12.41 11.49
N GLY A 47 0.82 -11.39 12.21
CA GLY A 47 0.75 -11.38 13.69
C GLY A 47 -0.68 -11.45 14.18
N THR A 48 -1.59 -10.66 13.63
CA THR A 48 -3.01 -10.71 13.98
C THR A 48 -3.62 -12.08 13.68
N TYR A 49 -3.29 -12.66 12.53
CA TYR A 49 -3.77 -13.98 12.14
C TYR A 49 -3.27 -15.08 13.09
N LEU A 50 -1.99 -15.04 13.44
CA LEU A 50 -1.39 -16.01 14.38
C LEU A 50 -1.96 -15.84 15.80
N GLN A 51 -2.24 -14.61 16.24
CA GLN A 51 -2.84 -14.37 17.55
C GLN A 51 -4.24 -14.99 17.67
N GLU A 52 -5.02 -15.02 16.60
CA GLU A 52 -6.32 -15.69 16.59
C GLU A 52 -6.19 -17.21 16.59
N LEU A 53 -5.24 -17.76 15.83
CA LEU A 53 -5.05 -19.20 15.71
C LEU A 53 -4.33 -19.82 16.90
N GLN A 54 -3.45 -19.07 17.55
CA GLN A 54 -2.57 -19.49 18.64
C GLN A 54 -2.51 -18.40 19.71
N PRO A 55 -3.59 -18.18 20.47
CA PRO A 55 -3.71 -17.06 21.41
C PRO A 55 -2.68 -17.11 22.56
N ASP A 56 -2.14 -18.31 22.85
CA ASP A 56 -1.17 -18.52 23.91
C ASP A 56 0.29 -18.23 23.47
N TRP A 57 0.52 -18.02 22.17
CA TRP A 57 1.87 -17.72 21.67
C TRP A 57 2.30 -16.30 22.01
N SER A 58 3.52 -16.19 22.52
CA SER A 58 4.20 -14.91 22.67
C SER A 58 4.71 -14.41 21.31
N MET A 59 4.44 -13.15 20.98
CA MET A 59 4.88 -12.56 19.72
C MET A 59 5.66 -11.28 19.97
N THR A 60 6.80 -11.15 19.31
CA THR A 60 7.63 -9.94 19.34
C THR A 60 7.75 -9.42 17.93
N MET A 61 7.42 -8.14 17.75
CA MET A 61 7.68 -7.43 16.49
C MET A 61 8.84 -6.46 16.68
N VAL A 62 9.80 -6.51 15.77
CA VAL A 62 10.96 -5.60 15.75
C VAL A 62 10.90 -4.75 14.49
N GLU A 63 11.05 -3.44 14.68
CA GLU A 63 11.09 -2.46 13.59
C GLU A 63 12.40 -1.67 13.67
N ARG A 64 13.02 -1.41 12.54
CA ARG A 64 14.26 -0.66 12.42
C ARG A 64 14.05 0.86 12.55
N LEU A 65 12.89 1.33 12.13
CA LEU A 65 12.52 2.75 12.15
C LEU A 65 11.86 3.11 13.48
N ASP A 66 11.65 4.39 13.71
CA ASP A 66 11.08 4.92 14.95
C ASP A 66 9.58 4.58 15.13
N GLY A 67 8.93 4.03 14.11
CA GLY A 67 7.52 3.63 14.14
C GLY A 67 7.19 2.62 13.06
N VAL A 68 6.04 1.97 13.20
CA VAL A 68 5.52 1.01 12.23
C VAL A 68 5.01 1.71 10.96
N ALA A 69 4.90 0.98 9.87
CA ALA A 69 4.33 1.42 8.59
C ALA A 69 5.03 2.63 7.93
N GLN A 70 6.30 2.89 8.23
CA GLN A 70 7.04 4.04 7.70
C GLN A 70 7.76 3.78 6.36
N GLU A 71 7.84 2.52 5.91
CA GLU A 71 8.40 2.13 4.61
C GLU A 71 7.29 1.89 3.56
N SER A 72 7.25 0.74 2.92
CA SER A 72 6.31 0.42 1.83
C SER A 72 4.83 0.51 2.23
N SER A 73 4.49 0.34 3.50
CA SER A 73 3.10 0.52 3.98
C SER A 73 2.70 1.97 4.18
N ASN A 74 3.65 2.92 4.16
CA ASN A 74 3.33 4.35 4.27
C ASN A 74 2.55 4.83 3.05
N GLY A 75 1.50 5.62 3.26
CA GLY A 75 0.63 6.13 2.19
C GLY A 75 1.33 6.97 1.12
N TRP A 76 2.54 7.50 1.39
CA TRP A 76 3.35 8.21 0.40
C TRP A 76 4.30 7.29 -0.40
N ASN A 77 4.44 6.03 0.01
CA ASN A 77 5.36 5.06 -0.58
C ASN A 77 4.67 3.96 -1.39
N ASN A 78 3.35 3.97 -1.45
CA ASN A 78 2.56 3.05 -2.27
C ASN A 78 1.36 3.76 -2.91
N ALA A 79 0.74 3.12 -3.89
CA ALA A 79 -0.38 3.71 -4.62
C ALA A 79 -1.73 3.58 -3.89
N GLY A 80 -1.79 2.87 -2.77
CA GLY A 80 -3.02 2.68 -2.00
C GLY A 80 -4.13 1.92 -2.74
N THR A 81 -3.82 1.24 -3.83
CA THR A 81 -4.84 0.53 -4.60
C THR A 81 -5.15 -0.82 -3.98
N GLY A 82 -6.44 -1.13 -3.85
CA GLY A 82 -6.86 -2.49 -3.60
C GLY A 82 -6.60 -3.35 -4.85
N HIS A 83 -5.61 -4.27 -4.75
CA HIS A 83 -5.13 -5.07 -5.86
C HIS A 83 -6.15 -6.12 -6.31
N SER A 84 -7.17 -5.68 -7.04
CA SER A 84 -8.26 -6.52 -7.55
C SER A 84 -8.20 -6.74 -9.07
N ALA A 85 -7.09 -6.43 -9.71
CA ALA A 85 -6.84 -6.56 -11.15
C ALA A 85 -7.88 -5.83 -12.03
N LEU A 86 -8.54 -4.83 -11.49
CA LEU A 86 -9.57 -4.07 -12.21
C LEU A 86 -8.96 -3.10 -13.21
N MET A 87 -7.85 -2.47 -12.86
CA MET A 87 -7.18 -1.47 -13.71
C MET A 87 -5.77 -1.85 -14.15
N GLU A 88 -5.09 -2.73 -13.43
CA GLU A 88 -3.71 -3.13 -13.70
C GLU A 88 -3.63 -3.99 -14.96
N LEU A 89 -2.94 -3.50 -15.98
CA LEU A 89 -2.87 -4.16 -17.30
C LEU A 89 -1.91 -5.34 -17.32
N ASN A 90 -0.92 -5.36 -16.46
CA ASN A 90 0.12 -6.40 -16.39
C ASN A 90 -0.38 -7.78 -15.93
N TYR A 91 -1.58 -7.87 -15.34
CA TYR A 91 -2.18 -9.15 -14.95
C TYR A 91 -2.94 -9.85 -16.09
N THR A 92 -2.99 -9.23 -17.26
CA THR A 92 -3.70 -9.76 -18.43
C THR A 92 -2.80 -9.77 -19.66
N PRO A 93 -1.72 -10.58 -19.69
CA PRO A 93 -0.78 -10.58 -20.80
C PRO A 93 -1.44 -11.08 -22.08
N GLN A 94 -1.06 -10.46 -23.22
CA GLN A 94 -1.42 -10.94 -24.52
C GLN A 94 -0.50 -12.08 -24.96
N LYS A 95 -1.10 -13.19 -25.38
CA LYS A 95 -0.38 -14.36 -25.92
C LYS A 95 0.05 -14.12 -27.37
N LYS A 96 0.93 -14.99 -27.88
CA LYS A 96 1.44 -14.89 -29.25
C LYS A 96 0.35 -15.02 -30.32
N ASP A 97 -0.76 -15.70 -30.01
CA ASP A 97 -1.91 -15.85 -30.87
C ASP A 97 -2.90 -14.68 -30.81
N GLY A 98 -2.56 -13.63 -30.03
CA GLY A 98 -3.38 -12.45 -29.85
C GLY A 98 -4.44 -12.56 -28.74
N SER A 99 -4.68 -13.75 -28.18
CA SER A 99 -5.61 -13.93 -27.08
C SER A 99 -5.08 -13.29 -25.78
N ILE A 100 -6.00 -12.89 -24.90
CA ILE A 100 -5.67 -12.32 -23.59
C ILE A 100 -5.86 -13.37 -22.50
N SER A 101 -4.81 -13.65 -21.74
CA SER A 101 -4.87 -14.48 -20.54
C SER A 101 -5.45 -13.69 -19.38
N ILE A 102 -6.42 -14.26 -18.66
CA ILE A 102 -7.04 -13.62 -17.47
C ILE A 102 -6.79 -14.40 -16.19
N GLU A 103 -6.12 -15.53 -16.25
CA GLU A 103 -5.92 -16.42 -15.10
C GLU A 103 -5.25 -15.69 -13.93
N LYS A 104 -4.21 -14.89 -14.22
CA LYS A 104 -3.53 -14.10 -13.18
C LYS A 104 -4.40 -12.99 -12.61
N ALA A 105 -5.23 -12.35 -13.43
CA ALA A 105 -6.17 -11.33 -12.98
C ALA A 105 -7.25 -11.92 -12.05
N VAL A 106 -7.73 -13.12 -12.36
CA VAL A 106 -8.68 -13.87 -11.52
C VAL A 106 -8.03 -14.20 -10.16
N GLU A 107 -6.85 -14.81 -10.18
CA GLU A 107 -6.09 -15.16 -8.96
C GLU A 107 -5.87 -13.95 -8.03
N ILE A 108 -5.44 -12.83 -8.61
CA ILE A 108 -5.22 -11.58 -7.85
C ILE A 108 -6.52 -11.03 -7.28
N ASN A 109 -7.60 -11.05 -8.05
CA ASN A 109 -8.91 -10.61 -7.55
C ASN A 109 -9.40 -11.49 -6.40
N GLU A 110 -9.33 -12.81 -6.54
CA GLU A 110 -9.72 -13.76 -5.49
C GLU A 110 -8.90 -13.56 -4.21
N ALA A 111 -7.59 -13.39 -4.32
CA ALA A 111 -6.72 -13.09 -3.18
C ALA A 111 -7.11 -11.78 -2.48
N PHE A 112 -7.49 -10.76 -3.26
CA PHE A 112 -7.96 -9.51 -2.68
C PHE A 112 -9.31 -9.67 -1.97
N GLN A 113 -10.24 -10.49 -2.50
CA GLN A 113 -11.49 -10.78 -1.79
C GLN A 113 -11.24 -11.51 -0.45
N ILE A 114 -10.25 -12.39 -0.38
CA ILE A 114 -9.84 -13.02 0.89
C ILE A 114 -9.32 -11.97 1.87
N SER A 115 -8.50 -11.02 1.43
CA SER A 115 -8.03 -9.92 2.26
C SER A 115 -9.19 -9.07 2.81
N ARG A 116 -10.18 -8.77 1.98
CA ARG A 116 -11.40 -8.05 2.41
C ARG A 116 -12.21 -8.83 3.44
N GLN A 117 -12.32 -10.15 3.30
CA GLN A 117 -12.98 -11.01 4.29
C GLN A 117 -12.25 -10.96 5.63
N PHE A 118 -10.91 -11.05 5.61
CA PHE A 118 -10.08 -10.92 6.81
C PHE A 118 -10.31 -9.56 7.49
N TRP A 119 -10.21 -8.44 6.78
CA TRP A 119 -10.47 -7.12 7.35
C TRP A 119 -11.91 -6.96 7.88
N SER A 120 -12.89 -7.50 7.17
CA SER A 120 -14.28 -7.51 7.64
C SER A 120 -14.43 -8.28 8.96
N HIS A 121 -13.72 -9.40 9.10
CA HIS A 121 -13.67 -10.16 10.35
C HIS A 121 -13.04 -9.32 11.48
N GLN A 122 -11.90 -8.66 11.21
CA GLN A 122 -11.23 -7.80 12.20
C GLN A 122 -12.12 -6.63 12.67
N VAL A 123 -12.89 -6.04 11.76
CA VAL A 123 -13.86 -5.00 12.10
C VAL A 123 -14.99 -5.57 12.96
N ASN A 124 -15.55 -6.71 12.58
CA ASN A 124 -16.66 -7.34 13.32
C ASN A 124 -16.25 -7.84 14.71
N SER A 125 -15.00 -8.26 14.88
CA SER A 125 -14.44 -8.68 16.19
C SER A 125 -14.00 -7.50 17.06
N GLY A 126 -14.03 -6.27 16.53
CA GLY A 126 -13.67 -5.06 17.28
C GLY A 126 -12.16 -4.81 17.37
N VAL A 127 -11.33 -5.54 16.61
CA VAL A 127 -9.88 -5.30 16.53
C VAL A 127 -9.60 -4.04 15.69
N MET A 128 -10.33 -3.88 14.58
CA MET A 128 -10.32 -2.67 13.76
C MET A 128 -11.66 -1.95 13.90
N HIS A 129 -11.68 -0.63 14.09
CA HIS A 129 -12.93 0.05 14.44
C HIS A 129 -13.60 0.72 13.24
N ASP A 130 -12.93 1.63 12.55
CA ASP A 130 -13.51 2.40 11.44
C ASP A 130 -12.98 1.89 10.09
N PRO A 131 -13.77 1.12 9.32
CA PRO A 131 -13.31 0.63 8.02
C PRO A 131 -13.01 1.76 7.03
N HIS A 132 -13.68 2.92 7.13
CA HIS A 132 -13.42 4.05 6.23
C HIS A 132 -12.08 4.76 6.51
N SER A 133 -11.44 4.48 7.63
CA SER A 133 -10.09 4.98 7.90
C SER A 133 -9.03 4.29 7.03
N PHE A 134 -9.29 3.09 6.54
CA PHE A 134 -8.30 2.32 5.78
C PHE A 134 -8.77 1.80 4.42
N ILE A 135 -10.09 1.63 4.16
CA ILE A 135 -10.59 1.14 2.86
C ILE A 135 -11.81 1.94 2.41
N ASN A 136 -11.73 2.49 1.20
CA ASN A 136 -12.81 3.27 0.61
C ASN A 136 -13.09 2.81 -0.82
N THR A 137 -14.36 2.79 -1.22
CA THR A 137 -14.74 2.48 -2.58
C THR A 137 -14.46 3.67 -3.48
N VAL A 138 -13.68 3.44 -4.54
CA VAL A 138 -13.34 4.43 -5.57
C VAL A 138 -13.41 3.81 -6.96
N PRO A 139 -13.71 4.58 -8.01
CA PRO A 139 -13.66 4.06 -9.37
C PRO A 139 -12.24 3.67 -9.75
N HIS A 140 -12.07 2.46 -10.32
CA HIS A 140 -10.83 2.08 -10.99
C HIS A 140 -10.97 2.22 -12.51
N MET A 141 -9.95 2.77 -13.14
CA MET A 141 -9.96 3.07 -14.57
C MET A 141 -8.61 2.73 -15.21
N SER A 142 -8.63 2.07 -16.37
CA SER A 142 -7.48 1.99 -17.26
C SER A 142 -7.74 2.91 -18.45
N PHE A 143 -6.72 3.64 -18.90
CA PHE A 143 -6.78 4.51 -20.05
C PHE A 143 -5.59 4.26 -20.96
N VAL A 144 -5.85 4.13 -22.26
CA VAL A 144 -4.82 3.89 -23.28
C VAL A 144 -5.05 4.73 -24.53
N TRP A 145 -4.01 4.87 -25.36
CA TRP A 145 -4.08 5.53 -26.66
C TRP A 145 -3.21 4.82 -27.69
N GLY A 146 -3.54 5.03 -28.97
CA GLY A 146 -2.89 4.38 -30.10
C GLY A 146 -3.52 3.03 -30.44
N ASP A 147 -3.39 2.61 -31.70
CA ASP A 147 -4.11 1.46 -32.27
C ASP A 147 -3.87 0.16 -31.51
N ASP A 148 -2.62 -0.17 -31.25
CA ASP A 148 -2.25 -1.44 -30.60
C ASP A 148 -2.77 -1.50 -29.15
N ASN A 149 -2.63 -0.40 -28.42
CA ASN A 149 -3.10 -0.33 -27.04
C ASN A 149 -4.64 -0.35 -26.94
N VAL A 150 -5.33 0.32 -27.86
CA VAL A 150 -6.79 0.30 -27.94
C VAL A 150 -7.30 -1.12 -28.27
N ASN A 151 -6.66 -1.79 -29.22
CA ASN A 151 -6.98 -3.18 -29.57
C ASN A 151 -6.71 -4.13 -28.38
N PHE A 152 -5.58 -3.96 -27.70
CA PHE A 152 -5.27 -4.71 -26.47
C PHE A 152 -6.33 -4.50 -25.39
N LEU A 153 -6.68 -3.24 -25.06
CA LEU A 153 -7.65 -2.96 -24.00
C LEU A 153 -9.05 -3.48 -24.32
N ARG A 154 -9.45 -3.42 -25.61
CA ARG A 154 -10.70 -4.01 -26.08
C ARG A 154 -10.72 -5.53 -25.89
N GLY A 155 -9.64 -6.21 -26.29
CA GLY A 155 -9.47 -7.66 -26.10
C GLY A 155 -9.47 -8.04 -24.61
N ARG A 156 -8.74 -7.26 -23.78
CA ARG A 156 -8.72 -7.42 -22.32
C ARG A 156 -10.13 -7.33 -21.73
N TYR A 157 -10.87 -6.28 -22.07
CA TYR A 157 -12.24 -6.11 -21.61
C TYR A 157 -13.10 -7.32 -21.98
N ALA A 158 -13.09 -7.76 -23.24
CA ALA A 158 -13.88 -8.89 -23.70
C ALA A 158 -13.52 -10.21 -22.97
N ALA A 159 -12.22 -10.44 -22.70
CA ALA A 159 -11.76 -11.60 -21.96
C ALA A 159 -12.20 -11.55 -20.48
N LEU A 160 -12.05 -10.41 -19.81
CA LEU A 160 -12.45 -10.25 -18.42
C LEU A 160 -13.96 -10.41 -18.19
N GLN A 161 -14.80 -10.04 -19.17
CA GLN A 161 -16.28 -10.23 -19.08
C GLN A 161 -16.70 -11.70 -18.98
N GLN A 162 -15.81 -12.65 -19.28
CA GLN A 162 -16.08 -14.09 -19.10
C GLN A 162 -16.08 -14.51 -17.62
N SER A 163 -15.45 -13.72 -16.74
CA SER A 163 -15.44 -13.96 -15.30
C SER A 163 -16.44 -13.05 -14.57
N SER A 164 -17.19 -13.63 -13.62
CA SER A 164 -18.13 -12.88 -12.78
C SER A 164 -17.47 -11.79 -11.93
N LEU A 165 -16.18 -11.94 -11.61
CA LEU A 165 -15.40 -10.98 -10.80
C LEU A 165 -15.26 -9.62 -11.47
N PHE A 166 -15.36 -9.56 -12.80
CA PHE A 166 -15.20 -8.33 -13.58
C PHE A 166 -16.49 -7.81 -14.19
N ARG A 167 -17.64 -8.38 -13.81
CA ARG A 167 -18.95 -7.89 -14.24
C ARG A 167 -19.14 -6.45 -13.76
N GLY A 168 -19.79 -5.65 -14.61
CA GLY A 168 -20.01 -4.23 -14.31
C GLY A 168 -18.86 -3.31 -14.72
N MET A 169 -17.72 -3.87 -15.15
CA MET A 169 -16.71 -3.08 -15.84
C MET A 169 -17.30 -2.53 -17.14
N LYS A 170 -17.08 -1.24 -17.40
CA LYS A 170 -17.48 -0.53 -18.62
C LYS A 170 -16.26 -0.34 -19.52
N TYR A 171 -16.49 -0.32 -20.82
CA TYR A 171 -15.50 0.00 -21.85
C TYR A 171 -16.01 1.11 -22.75
N SER A 172 -15.15 2.03 -23.16
CA SER A 172 -15.48 3.08 -24.12
C SER A 172 -14.26 3.50 -24.95
N GLU A 173 -14.51 3.83 -26.21
CA GLU A 173 -13.61 4.54 -27.12
C GLU A 173 -14.14 5.96 -27.43
N ASP A 174 -15.28 6.32 -26.88
CA ASP A 174 -15.90 7.62 -27.06
C ASP A 174 -15.21 8.67 -26.20
N HIS A 175 -14.63 9.68 -26.84
CA HIS A 175 -13.94 10.80 -26.20
C HIS A 175 -14.82 11.54 -25.18
N ALA A 176 -16.10 11.76 -25.49
CA ALA A 176 -17.01 12.46 -24.59
C ALA A 176 -17.29 11.64 -23.33
N GLN A 177 -17.50 10.31 -23.49
CA GLN A 177 -17.69 9.40 -22.37
C GLN A 177 -16.42 9.31 -21.49
N ILE A 178 -15.23 9.18 -22.10
CA ILE A 178 -13.97 9.10 -21.36
C ILE A 178 -13.70 10.42 -20.63
N LYS A 179 -13.97 11.56 -21.27
CA LYS A 179 -13.88 12.88 -20.64
C LYS A 179 -14.83 13.02 -19.45
N ALA A 180 -16.04 12.47 -19.53
CA ALA A 180 -16.99 12.45 -18.41
C ALA A 180 -16.50 11.58 -17.24
N TRP A 181 -15.75 10.50 -17.53
CA TRP A 181 -15.15 9.66 -16.49
C TRP A 181 -13.92 10.27 -15.85
N ALA A 182 -13.03 10.88 -16.64
CA ALA A 182 -11.78 11.46 -16.20
C ALA A 182 -11.41 12.66 -17.08
N PRO A 183 -11.86 13.87 -16.75
CA PRO A 183 -11.69 15.06 -17.61
C PRO A 183 -10.23 15.35 -17.99
N LEU A 184 -9.32 15.24 -17.01
CA LEU A 184 -7.91 15.61 -17.19
C LEU A 184 -7.15 14.70 -18.17
N VAL A 185 -7.52 13.42 -18.32
CA VAL A 185 -6.84 12.54 -19.28
C VAL A 185 -7.18 12.89 -20.73
N MET A 186 -8.24 13.67 -20.95
CA MET A 186 -8.69 14.09 -22.28
C MET A 186 -8.34 15.56 -22.59
N GLU A 187 -7.80 16.29 -21.65
CA GLU A 187 -7.45 17.70 -21.85
C GLU A 187 -6.26 17.83 -22.83
N GLY A 188 -6.40 18.70 -23.82
CA GLY A 188 -5.35 18.97 -24.82
C GLY A 188 -5.11 17.84 -25.84
N ARG A 189 -5.93 16.77 -25.86
CA ARG A 189 -5.78 15.66 -26.83
C ARG A 189 -6.35 16.01 -28.19
N ASP A 190 -5.69 15.48 -29.24
CA ASP A 190 -6.21 15.52 -30.59
C ASP A 190 -7.55 14.76 -30.65
N PRO A 191 -8.64 15.41 -31.16
CA PRO A 191 -9.94 14.76 -31.33
C PRO A 191 -9.93 13.50 -32.19
N ASN A 192 -8.93 13.34 -33.06
CA ASN A 192 -8.79 12.16 -33.92
C ASN A 192 -7.89 11.07 -33.31
N GLN A 193 -7.28 11.32 -32.14
CA GLN A 193 -6.45 10.32 -31.49
C GLN A 193 -7.30 9.14 -31.03
N LYS A 194 -6.93 7.92 -31.44
CA LYS A 194 -7.58 6.72 -30.92
C LYS A 194 -7.25 6.55 -29.45
N VAL A 195 -8.28 6.44 -28.63
CA VAL A 195 -8.22 6.24 -27.19
C VAL A 195 -9.21 5.16 -26.78
N ALA A 196 -8.94 4.53 -25.65
CA ALA A 196 -9.91 3.65 -25.00
C ALA A 196 -9.73 3.69 -23.49
N ALA A 197 -10.81 3.43 -22.77
CA ALA A 197 -10.79 3.29 -21.34
C ALA A 197 -11.70 2.16 -20.86
N THR A 198 -11.30 1.55 -19.74
CA THR A 198 -12.21 0.75 -18.90
C THR A 198 -12.45 1.48 -17.60
N ARG A 199 -13.64 1.32 -17.03
CA ARG A 199 -14.00 1.86 -15.72
C ARG A 199 -14.87 0.88 -14.94
N THR A 200 -14.64 0.78 -13.64
CA THR A 200 -15.50 0.06 -12.70
C THR A 200 -15.72 0.90 -11.45
N GLU A 201 -16.89 0.76 -10.83
CA GLU A 201 -17.26 1.52 -9.62
C GLU A 201 -16.93 0.74 -8.33
N ILE A 202 -16.41 -0.49 -8.44
CA ILE A 202 -16.12 -1.37 -7.31
C ILE A 202 -14.64 -1.45 -6.92
N GLY A 203 -13.83 -0.54 -7.45
CA GLY A 203 -12.44 -0.38 -7.05
C GLY A 203 -12.34 0.10 -5.60
N THR A 204 -11.17 -0.04 -5.02
CA THR A 204 -10.91 0.40 -3.65
C THR A 204 -9.60 1.14 -3.52
N ASP A 205 -9.60 2.17 -2.71
CA ASP A 205 -8.43 2.82 -2.15
C ASP A 205 -8.18 2.26 -0.76
N VAL A 206 -6.94 1.87 -0.47
CA VAL A 206 -6.55 1.22 0.78
C VAL A 206 -5.36 1.93 1.41
N ASN A 207 -5.50 2.37 2.64
CA ASN A 207 -4.38 2.83 3.46
C ASN A 207 -3.82 1.64 4.23
N TYR A 208 -2.59 1.25 3.91
CA TYR A 208 -1.89 0.11 4.52
C TYR A 208 -1.06 0.50 5.76
N GLY A 209 -0.99 1.80 6.11
CA GLY A 209 -0.23 2.34 7.21
C GLY A 209 -0.91 2.42 8.57
#